data_2a7a558eb76bb83c60e563f9af46f5db
#
_entry.id   2a7a558eb76bb83c60e563f9af46f5db
#
_cell.length_a   1.000
_cell.length_b   1.000
_cell.length_c   1.000
_cell.angle_alpha   90.00
_cell.angle_beta   90.00
_cell.angle_gamma   90.00
#
_symmetry.space_group_name_H-M   'P 1'
#
loop_
_entity.id
_entity.type
_entity.pdbx_description
1 polymer ?
#
loop_
_entity_poly.entity_id
_entity_poly.type
_entity_poly.pdbx_seq_one_letter_code
_entity_poly.pdbx_strand_id
1 'polypeptide(L)'
;MEEARTGAVEKEKAFWNRREPAALLSLLRAGLWEQTPDGLSLFPLSEAEWEEVYLLARRQTVTGLVWQGISYLPDEWMPPGKVLVRWVAVVDGIERKNRLMNRVVMELQDWFRREGLRVVLQKGQGVALFYEKPLWRECGDIDFYFPDKQE
;
A
#
# COMPACT_ATOMS: atom_id res chain seq x y z
N MET A 1 6.44 -32.63 -14.68
CA MET A 1 6.43 -31.60 -13.59
C MET A 1 7.37 -30.42 -13.91
N GLU A 2 8.52 -30.64 -14.49
CA GLU A 2 9.54 -29.62 -14.82
C GLU A 2 9.10 -28.65 -15.92
N GLU A 3 8.48 -29.15 -17.00
CA GLU A 3 7.94 -28.33 -18.11
C GLU A 3 6.81 -27.37 -17.63
N ALA A 4 5.93 -27.85 -16.76
CA ALA A 4 4.86 -26.98 -16.20
C ALA A 4 5.43 -25.85 -15.31
N ARG A 5 6.53 -26.11 -14.62
CA ARG A 5 7.24 -25.14 -13.79
C ARG A 5 7.98 -24.11 -14.64
N THR A 6 8.62 -24.54 -15.72
CA THR A 6 9.32 -23.67 -16.68
C THR A 6 8.33 -22.73 -17.39
N GLY A 7 7.19 -23.27 -17.85
CA GLY A 7 6.15 -22.45 -18.49
C GLY A 7 5.48 -21.44 -17.54
N ALA A 8 5.36 -21.74 -16.25
CA ALA A 8 4.86 -20.79 -15.24
C ALA A 8 5.86 -19.63 -15.00
N VAL A 9 7.14 -19.94 -14.90
CA VAL A 9 8.23 -18.94 -14.73
C VAL A 9 8.33 -18.01 -15.94
N GLU A 10 8.18 -18.54 -17.15
CA GLU A 10 8.20 -17.71 -18.37
C GLU A 10 7.00 -16.79 -18.46
N LYS A 11 5.80 -17.25 -18.09
CA LYS A 11 4.60 -16.41 -18.00
C LYS A 11 4.72 -15.32 -16.96
N GLU A 12 5.31 -15.63 -15.82
CA GLU A 12 5.57 -14.68 -14.76
C GLU A 12 6.58 -13.60 -15.21
N LYS A 13 7.68 -13.99 -15.84
CA LYS A 13 8.64 -13.04 -16.43
C LYS A 13 8.01 -12.15 -17.48
N ALA A 14 7.19 -12.72 -18.38
CA ALA A 14 6.47 -11.96 -19.40
C ALA A 14 5.49 -10.95 -18.79
N PHE A 15 4.81 -11.30 -17.68
CA PHE A 15 3.94 -10.39 -16.97
C PHE A 15 4.71 -9.18 -16.39
N TRP A 16 5.84 -9.42 -15.71
CA TRP A 16 6.64 -8.35 -15.11
C TRP A 16 7.36 -7.45 -16.12
N ASN A 17 7.50 -7.91 -17.37
CA ASN A 17 8.02 -7.09 -18.46
C ASN A 17 6.97 -6.19 -19.13
N ARG A 18 5.70 -6.26 -18.72
CA ARG A 18 4.65 -5.35 -19.19
C ARG A 18 4.81 -3.97 -18.56
N ARG A 19 4.25 -2.97 -19.22
CA ARG A 19 4.35 -1.57 -18.82
C ARG A 19 3.64 -1.28 -17.51
N GLU A 20 2.47 -1.89 -17.27
CA GLU A 20 1.63 -1.64 -16.12
C GLU A 20 2.24 -2.14 -14.80
N PRO A 21 2.77 -3.37 -14.69
CA PRO A 21 3.53 -3.78 -13.51
C PRO A 21 4.79 -2.96 -13.26
N ALA A 22 5.51 -2.55 -14.33
CA ALA A 22 6.68 -1.69 -14.20
C ALA A 22 6.30 -0.30 -13.66
N ALA A 23 5.21 0.29 -14.17
CA ALA A 23 4.67 1.55 -13.67
C ALA A 23 4.21 1.43 -12.22
N LEU A 24 3.51 0.35 -11.86
CA LEU A 24 3.12 0.08 -10.47
C LEU A 24 4.34 0.09 -9.53
N LEU A 25 5.41 -0.64 -9.89
CA LEU A 25 6.62 -0.70 -9.06
C LEU A 25 7.32 0.65 -8.96
N SER A 26 7.38 1.41 -10.05
CA SER A 26 7.94 2.76 -10.06
C SER A 26 7.17 3.69 -9.12
N LEU A 27 5.83 3.71 -9.21
CA LEU A 27 4.97 4.50 -8.35
C LEU A 27 5.03 4.04 -6.87
N LEU A 28 5.06 2.73 -6.64
CA LEU A 28 5.19 2.19 -5.28
C LEU A 28 6.50 2.62 -4.62
N ARG A 29 7.62 2.56 -5.35
CA ARG A 29 8.90 3.07 -4.85
C ARG A 29 8.85 4.57 -4.58
N ALA A 30 8.28 5.34 -5.51
CA ALA A 30 8.11 6.77 -5.33
C ALA A 30 7.34 7.12 -4.05
N GLY A 31 6.23 6.40 -3.78
CA GLY A 31 5.45 6.58 -2.57
C GLY A 31 6.15 6.11 -1.29
N LEU A 32 7.00 5.08 -1.36
CA LEU A 32 7.77 4.57 -0.22
C LEU A 32 8.95 5.46 0.16
N TRP A 33 9.65 6.00 -0.84
CA TRP A 33 10.86 6.81 -0.63
C TRP A 33 10.67 8.31 -0.86
N GLU A 34 9.41 8.76 -1.01
CA GLU A 34 9.05 10.18 -1.08
C GLU A 34 9.83 10.92 -2.18
N GLN A 35 9.86 10.33 -3.36
CA GLN A 35 10.64 10.83 -4.48
C GLN A 35 9.88 10.76 -5.81
N THR A 36 10.38 11.46 -6.82
CA THR A 36 9.86 11.32 -8.18
C THR A 36 10.00 9.87 -8.66
N PRO A 37 8.98 9.32 -9.35
CA PRO A 37 9.04 7.96 -9.87
C PRO A 37 10.24 7.71 -10.76
N ASP A 38 10.93 6.61 -10.55
CA ASP A 38 11.96 6.12 -11.48
C ASP A 38 11.27 5.69 -12.79
N GLY A 39 11.97 5.82 -13.91
CA GLY A 39 11.43 5.37 -15.19
C GLY A 39 10.30 6.25 -15.72
N LEU A 40 10.48 7.56 -15.72
CA LEU A 40 9.52 8.53 -16.29
C LEU A 40 9.12 8.22 -17.73
N SER A 41 9.97 7.48 -18.49
CA SER A 41 9.64 6.98 -19.83
C SER A 41 8.44 6.00 -19.87
N LEU A 42 8.01 5.47 -18.73
CA LEU A 42 6.80 4.66 -18.62
C LEU A 42 5.52 5.50 -18.76
N PHE A 43 5.59 6.80 -18.56
CA PHE A 43 4.46 7.72 -18.57
C PHE A 43 4.46 8.62 -19.83
N PRO A 44 3.31 9.17 -20.23
CA PRO A 44 1.97 8.94 -19.67
C PRO A 44 1.43 7.54 -19.94
N LEU A 45 0.53 7.06 -19.09
CA LEU A 45 -0.22 5.83 -19.30
C LEU A 45 -1.58 6.13 -19.96
N SER A 46 -2.07 5.21 -20.79
CA SER A 46 -3.44 5.24 -21.29
C SER A 46 -4.45 4.92 -20.16
N GLU A 47 -5.74 5.21 -20.42
CA GLU A 47 -6.82 4.89 -19.46
C GLU A 47 -6.85 3.40 -19.11
N ALA A 48 -6.67 2.51 -20.11
CA ALA A 48 -6.64 1.07 -19.88
C ALA A 48 -5.43 0.62 -19.04
N GLU A 49 -4.25 1.20 -19.28
CA GLU A 49 -3.05 0.92 -18.46
C GLU A 49 -3.24 1.43 -17.03
N TRP A 50 -3.83 2.61 -16.82
CA TRP A 50 -4.15 3.13 -15.50
C TRP A 50 -5.17 2.26 -14.74
N GLU A 51 -6.18 1.71 -15.43
CA GLU A 51 -7.12 0.75 -14.83
C GLU A 51 -6.39 -0.52 -14.36
N GLU A 52 -5.46 -1.05 -15.17
CA GLU A 52 -4.70 -2.24 -14.77
C GLU A 52 -3.76 -1.93 -13.59
N VAL A 53 -3.06 -0.79 -13.57
CA VAL A 53 -2.25 -0.35 -12.44
C VAL A 53 -3.10 -0.24 -11.17
N TYR A 54 -4.31 0.33 -11.28
CA TYR A 54 -5.25 0.41 -10.17
C TYR A 54 -5.64 -0.98 -9.64
N LEU A 55 -6.01 -1.90 -10.53
CA LEU A 55 -6.38 -3.26 -10.15
C LEU A 55 -5.22 -4.03 -9.50
N LEU A 56 -4.01 -3.87 -10.03
CA LEU A 56 -2.80 -4.45 -9.45
C LEU A 56 -2.52 -3.90 -8.05
N ALA A 57 -2.59 -2.58 -7.86
CA ALA A 57 -2.40 -1.95 -6.57
C ALA A 57 -3.42 -2.44 -5.53
N ARG A 58 -4.69 -2.61 -5.94
CA ARG A 58 -5.74 -3.17 -5.10
C ARG A 58 -5.47 -4.62 -4.69
N ARG A 59 -5.08 -5.46 -5.64
CA ARG A 59 -4.75 -6.88 -5.37
C ARG A 59 -3.57 -7.05 -4.44
N GLN A 60 -2.60 -6.14 -4.51
CA GLN A 60 -1.38 -6.18 -3.68
C GLN A 60 -1.53 -5.40 -2.36
N THR A 61 -2.70 -4.80 -2.09
CA THR A 61 -2.95 -4.00 -0.88
C THR A 61 -1.94 -2.86 -0.68
N VAL A 62 -1.57 -2.21 -1.78
CA VAL A 62 -0.60 -1.09 -1.80
C VAL A 62 -1.20 0.19 -2.39
N THR A 63 -2.53 0.28 -2.44
CA THR A 63 -3.26 1.35 -3.12
C THR A 63 -2.88 2.73 -2.62
N GLY A 64 -2.81 2.92 -1.30
CA GLY A 64 -2.48 4.22 -0.72
C GLY A 64 -1.02 4.63 -0.98
N LEU A 65 -0.08 3.66 -0.99
CA LEU A 65 1.33 3.94 -1.30
C LEU A 65 1.54 4.29 -2.77
N VAL A 66 0.86 3.57 -3.68
CA VAL A 66 0.90 3.88 -5.11
C VAL A 66 0.25 5.23 -5.37
N TRP A 67 -0.85 5.56 -4.68
CA TRP A 67 -1.47 6.88 -4.75
C TRP A 67 -0.51 8.00 -4.31
N GLN A 68 0.25 7.78 -3.26
CA GLN A 68 1.30 8.70 -2.84
C GLN A 68 2.35 8.88 -3.96
N GLY A 69 2.78 7.80 -4.61
CA GLY A 69 3.69 7.86 -5.76
C GLY A 69 3.09 8.62 -6.95
N ILE A 70 1.79 8.49 -7.20
CA ILE A 70 1.08 9.24 -8.23
C ILE A 70 1.16 10.75 -7.95
N SER A 71 1.10 11.18 -6.69
CA SER A 71 1.18 12.61 -6.32
C SER A 71 2.51 13.28 -6.67
N TYR A 72 3.53 12.51 -7.01
CA TYR A 72 4.82 13.03 -7.50
C TYR A 72 4.94 13.09 -9.02
N LEU A 73 3.87 12.67 -9.76
CA LEU A 73 3.83 12.83 -11.21
C LEU A 73 3.43 14.26 -11.60
N PRO A 74 3.88 14.74 -12.78
CA PRO A 74 3.34 15.95 -13.38
C PRO A 74 1.81 15.82 -13.62
N ASP A 75 1.09 16.94 -13.53
CA ASP A 75 -0.37 16.99 -13.68
C ASP A 75 -0.86 16.36 -14.99
N GLU A 76 -0.11 16.56 -16.08
CA GLU A 76 -0.45 16.02 -17.41
C GLU A 76 -0.31 14.49 -17.51
N TRP A 77 0.30 13.84 -16.51
CA TRP A 77 0.47 12.38 -16.47
C TRP A 77 -0.41 11.70 -15.43
N MET A 78 -1.24 12.47 -14.76
CA MET A 78 -2.19 11.97 -13.78
C MET A 78 -3.20 11.00 -14.39
N PRO A 79 -3.76 10.06 -13.62
CA PRO A 79 -4.83 9.19 -14.10
C PRO A 79 -6.02 10.00 -14.64
N PRO A 80 -6.70 9.52 -15.72
CA PRO A 80 -7.90 10.18 -16.23
C PRO A 80 -9.01 10.23 -15.18
N GLY A 81 -9.90 11.23 -15.29
CA GLY A 81 -10.86 11.60 -14.26
C GLY A 81 -11.66 10.43 -13.65
N LYS A 82 -12.10 9.45 -14.45
CA LYS A 82 -12.83 8.27 -13.95
C LYS A 82 -11.97 7.39 -13.04
N VAL A 83 -10.72 7.14 -13.44
CA VAL A 83 -9.77 6.33 -12.67
C VAL A 83 -9.34 7.11 -11.43
N LEU A 84 -9.08 8.42 -11.58
CA LEU A 84 -8.72 9.32 -10.50
C LEU A 84 -9.75 9.32 -9.37
N VAL A 85 -11.03 9.45 -9.69
CA VAL A 85 -12.12 9.44 -8.69
C VAL A 85 -12.15 8.12 -7.92
N ARG A 86 -11.88 6.99 -8.58
CA ARG A 86 -11.81 5.68 -7.91
C ARG A 86 -10.63 5.58 -6.95
N TRP A 87 -9.46 6.10 -7.34
CA TRP A 87 -8.29 6.17 -6.45
C TRP A 87 -8.61 6.98 -5.19
N VAL A 88 -9.14 8.20 -5.37
CA VAL A 88 -9.50 9.08 -4.26
C VAL A 88 -10.51 8.42 -3.31
N ALA A 89 -11.57 7.82 -3.86
CA ALA A 89 -12.59 7.17 -3.04
C ALA A 89 -12.04 5.99 -2.21
N VAL A 90 -11.13 5.20 -2.80
CA VAL A 90 -10.53 4.06 -2.10
C VAL A 90 -9.55 4.53 -1.03
N VAL A 91 -8.70 5.52 -1.33
CA VAL A 91 -7.73 6.06 -0.37
C VAL A 91 -8.45 6.72 0.82
N ASP A 92 -9.53 7.46 0.58
CA ASP A 92 -10.39 8.00 1.64
C ASP A 92 -11.00 6.88 2.51
N GLY A 93 -11.42 5.78 1.90
CA GLY A 93 -11.88 4.59 2.63
C GLY A 93 -10.80 3.95 3.49
N ILE A 94 -9.57 3.84 2.98
CA ILE A 94 -8.40 3.35 3.73
C ILE A 94 -8.12 4.27 4.92
N GLU A 95 -8.10 5.57 4.70
CA GLU A 95 -7.86 6.57 5.73
C GLU A 95 -8.90 6.49 6.85
N ARG A 96 -10.19 6.44 6.51
CA ARG A 96 -11.27 6.28 7.51
C ARG A 96 -11.12 5.00 8.32
N LYS A 97 -10.82 3.87 7.66
CA LYS A 97 -10.56 2.59 8.34
C LYS A 97 -9.39 2.72 9.31
N ASN A 98 -8.27 3.29 8.87
CA ASN A 98 -7.09 3.45 9.71
C ASN A 98 -7.33 4.39 10.90
N ARG A 99 -8.09 5.47 10.72
CA ARG A 99 -8.50 6.33 11.86
C ARG A 99 -9.33 5.57 12.90
N LEU A 100 -10.23 4.68 12.44
CA LEU A 100 -10.99 3.82 13.34
C LEU A 100 -10.07 2.82 14.06
N MET A 101 -9.19 2.15 13.33
CA MET A 101 -8.24 1.20 13.90
C MET A 101 -7.32 1.87 14.93
N ASN A 102 -6.84 3.09 14.67
CA ASN A 102 -6.03 3.84 15.62
C ASN A 102 -6.79 4.13 16.93
N ARG A 103 -8.08 4.46 16.86
CA ARG A 103 -8.90 4.62 18.08
C ARG A 103 -9.00 3.32 18.87
N VAL A 104 -9.28 2.21 18.19
CA VAL A 104 -9.34 0.89 18.85
C VAL A 104 -8.00 0.51 19.49
N VAL A 105 -6.87 0.78 18.79
CA VAL A 105 -5.53 0.56 19.36
C VAL A 105 -5.33 1.36 20.63
N MET A 106 -5.72 2.63 20.65
CA MET A 106 -5.61 3.48 21.84
C MET A 106 -6.45 2.96 23.00
N GLU A 107 -7.70 2.59 22.75
CA GLU A 107 -8.60 2.02 23.76
C GLU A 107 -8.06 0.72 24.36
N LEU A 108 -7.55 -0.18 23.50
CA LEU A 108 -6.93 -1.45 23.93
C LEU A 108 -5.66 -1.21 24.75
N GLN A 109 -4.79 -0.29 24.33
CA GLN A 109 -3.57 0.05 25.05
C GLN A 109 -3.90 0.64 26.44
N ASP A 110 -4.91 1.49 26.52
CA ASP A 110 -5.35 2.06 27.80
C ASP A 110 -5.95 0.99 28.71
N TRP A 111 -6.70 0.05 28.16
CA TRP A 111 -7.23 -1.09 28.92
C TRP A 111 -6.09 -1.97 29.42
N PHE A 112 -5.15 -2.41 28.58
CA PHE A 112 -3.99 -3.20 28.99
C PHE A 112 -3.17 -2.50 30.10
N ARG A 113 -2.99 -1.19 29.99
CA ARG A 113 -2.27 -0.41 31.01
C ARG A 113 -3.00 -0.43 32.35
N ARG A 114 -4.33 -0.33 32.39
CA ARG A 114 -5.13 -0.42 33.62
C ARG A 114 -5.04 -1.80 34.28
N GLU A 115 -4.97 -2.84 33.46
CA GLU A 115 -4.79 -4.23 33.92
C GLU A 115 -3.32 -4.55 34.30
N GLY A 116 -2.41 -3.58 34.24
CA GLY A 116 -1.00 -3.78 34.57
C GLY A 116 -0.25 -4.61 33.52
N LEU A 117 -0.81 -4.78 32.30
CA LEU A 117 -0.22 -5.56 31.24
C LEU A 117 0.68 -4.69 30.36
N ARG A 118 1.89 -5.16 30.12
CA ARG A 118 2.81 -4.55 29.16
C ARG A 118 2.58 -5.17 27.80
N VAL A 119 2.36 -4.32 26.80
CA VAL A 119 2.12 -4.75 25.42
C VAL A 119 2.93 -3.91 24.43
N VAL A 120 3.28 -4.53 23.31
CA VAL A 120 3.92 -3.87 22.18
C VAL A 120 3.02 -4.03 20.96
N LEU A 121 2.61 -2.93 20.37
CA LEU A 121 1.89 -2.95 19.08
C LEU A 121 2.86 -3.39 17.99
N GLN A 122 2.55 -4.50 17.33
CA GLN A 122 3.35 -5.03 16.23
C GLN A 122 2.69 -4.75 14.88
N LYS A 123 3.51 -4.75 13.81
CA LYS A 123 3.06 -4.63 12.42
C LYS A 123 2.03 -3.50 12.19
N GLY A 124 1.09 -3.70 11.27
CA GLY A 124 -0.08 -2.88 11.02
C GLY A 124 0.12 -1.40 11.32
N GLN A 125 -0.61 -0.91 12.29
CA GLN A 125 -0.61 0.48 12.70
C GLN A 125 0.72 0.94 13.33
N GLY A 126 1.44 0.02 14.00
CA GLY A 126 2.76 0.33 14.57
C GLY A 126 3.78 0.66 13.47
N VAL A 127 3.81 -0.14 12.39
CA VAL A 127 4.71 0.10 11.25
C VAL A 127 4.25 1.29 10.41
N ALA A 128 2.94 1.56 10.35
CA ALA A 128 2.41 2.69 9.58
C ALA A 128 3.00 4.04 10.02
N LEU A 129 3.42 4.18 11.28
CA LEU A 129 4.03 5.42 11.81
C LEU A 129 5.35 5.80 11.13
N PHE A 130 6.00 4.86 10.45
CA PHE A 130 7.24 5.11 9.70
C PHE A 130 7.01 5.60 8.26
N TYR A 131 5.76 5.68 7.82
CA TYR A 131 5.41 6.21 6.49
C TYR A 131 5.05 7.69 6.58
N GLU A 132 5.36 8.47 5.54
CA GLU A 132 4.99 9.89 5.45
C GLU A 132 3.48 10.09 5.62
N LYS A 133 2.69 9.18 5.01
CA LYS A 133 1.23 9.18 5.11
C LYS A 133 0.75 7.92 5.85
N PRO A 134 0.87 7.86 7.18
CA PRO A 134 0.53 6.66 7.96
C PRO A 134 -0.88 6.12 7.70
N LEU A 135 -1.84 7.02 7.47
CA LEU A 135 -3.23 6.67 7.24
C LEU A 135 -3.50 6.08 5.85
N TRP A 136 -2.56 6.18 4.91
CA TRP A 136 -2.71 5.62 3.57
C TRP A 136 -2.14 4.21 3.44
N ARG A 137 -1.38 3.74 4.43
CA ARG A 137 -0.93 2.35 4.45
C ARG A 137 -2.12 1.42 4.71
N GLU A 138 -2.33 0.44 3.84
CA GLU A 138 -3.37 -0.57 4.04
C GLU A 138 -2.97 -1.50 5.19
N CYS A 139 -3.75 -1.45 6.29
CA CYS A 139 -3.58 -2.32 7.46
C CYS A 139 -4.77 -3.28 7.55
N GLY A 140 -4.50 -4.54 7.91
CA GLY A 140 -5.52 -5.59 7.99
C GLY A 140 -6.07 -5.76 9.40
N ASP A 141 -5.19 -6.00 10.34
CA ASP A 141 -5.43 -6.42 11.71
C ASP A 141 -4.61 -5.61 12.71
N ILE A 142 -4.92 -5.81 13.98
CA ILE A 142 -4.23 -5.21 15.12
C ILE A 142 -3.54 -6.33 15.87
N ASP A 143 -2.21 -6.35 15.85
CA ASP A 143 -1.39 -7.35 16.52
C ASP A 143 -0.73 -6.76 17.75
N PHE A 144 -0.93 -7.36 18.93
CA PHE A 144 -0.20 -7.05 20.13
C PHE A 144 0.72 -8.20 20.54
N TYR A 145 1.94 -7.87 20.88
CA TYR A 145 2.88 -8.78 21.52
C TYR A 145 2.89 -8.51 23.03
N PHE A 146 2.79 -9.57 23.80
CA PHE A 146 2.93 -9.55 25.25
C PHE A 146 4.33 -10.07 25.58
N PRO A 147 5.28 -9.22 25.97
CA PRO A 147 6.58 -9.69 26.45
C PRO A 147 6.36 -10.55 27.68
N ASP A 148 7.15 -11.63 27.77
CA ASP A 148 7.02 -12.62 28.83
C ASP A 148 6.84 -11.98 30.20
N LYS A 149 6.04 -12.65 31.04
CA LYS A 149 5.77 -12.23 32.40
C LYS A 149 7.11 -11.96 33.11
N GLN A 150 7.34 -10.72 33.44
CA GLN A 150 8.29 -10.43 34.48
C GLN A 150 7.64 -10.92 35.76
N GLU A 151 8.21 -12.02 36.30
CA GLU A 151 7.96 -12.46 37.67
C GLU A 151 8.25 -11.35 38.67
#